data_249fd1ffec57148ff6217fd353e4e3f7
#
_entry.id   249fd1ffec57148ff6217fd353e4e3f7
#
_cell.length_a   1.000
_cell.length_b   1.000
_cell.length_c   1.000
_cell.angle_alpha   90.00
_cell.angle_beta   90.00
_cell.angle_gamma   90.00
#
_symmetry.space_group_name_H-M   'P 1'
#
loop_
_entity.id
_entity.type
_entity.pdbx_description
1 polymer ?
#
loop_
_entity_poly.entity_id
_entity_poly.type
_entity_poly.pdbx_seq_one_letter_code
_entity_poly.pdbx_strand_id
1 'polypeptide(L)'
;MSSPRPVRTGLVTVLLAVAPALAACSSSGVAPPARADAPVVVPGAPGQSDPPPPSRPAAEAGPVAADVRFAEAMIPHHRQALEMAGLAAGRTENPLVTAVASRVADGQRPEIAAMESWLRALGRTPPPGHDHGTSDQGTGDQGTGGYGMASEEELTRLRTARGRAFDELFLTLMIRHHEGAVRMAAEELRQGRDRTMRTMAQDVVSGQQIEIARMRGLQRRPG
;
A
#
# COMPACT_ATOMS: atom_id res chain seq x y z
N MET A 1 0.63 -68.08 16.96
CA MET A 1 -0.34 -67.86 18.07
C MET A 1 0.35 -67.05 19.12
N SER A 2 0.17 -65.70 19.14
CA SER A 2 0.61 -64.84 20.23
C SER A 2 -0.30 -63.62 20.25
N SER A 3 -1.09 -63.52 21.29
CA SER A 3 -2.07 -62.45 21.50
C SER A 3 -1.41 -61.11 21.91
N PRO A 4 -1.96 -59.97 21.51
CA PRO A 4 -1.50 -58.68 21.96
C PRO A 4 -2.14 -58.29 23.32
N ARG A 5 -1.33 -57.67 24.20
CA ARG A 5 -1.72 -57.15 25.51
C ARG A 5 -2.30 -55.72 25.35
N PRO A 6 -3.34 -55.34 26.14
CA PRO A 6 -3.91 -54.00 26.09
C PRO A 6 -3.09 -53.04 26.97
N VAL A 7 -2.85 -51.83 26.41
CA VAL A 7 -2.28 -50.68 27.11
C VAL A 7 -3.41 -49.94 27.86
N ARG A 8 -3.26 -49.86 29.19
CA ARG A 8 -4.18 -49.08 30.06
C ARG A 8 -3.82 -47.62 30.01
N THR A 9 -4.70 -46.78 29.51
CA THR A 9 -4.63 -45.33 29.54
C THR A 9 -5.13 -44.86 30.91
N GLY A 10 -4.25 -44.29 31.72
CA GLY A 10 -4.63 -43.63 32.97
C GLY A 10 -5.10 -42.21 32.75
N LEU A 11 -6.36 -41.96 33.09
CA LEU A 11 -6.97 -40.62 33.10
C LEU A 11 -6.62 -39.92 34.41
N VAL A 12 -5.79 -38.89 34.36
CA VAL A 12 -5.50 -38.00 35.52
C VAL A 12 -6.46 -36.82 35.45
N THR A 13 -7.44 -36.80 36.32
CA THR A 13 -8.37 -35.69 36.50
C THR A 13 -7.77 -34.68 37.48
N VAL A 14 -7.36 -33.52 36.98
CA VAL A 14 -6.94 -32.39 37.85
C VAL A 14 -8.18 -31.50 38.08
N LEU A 15 -8.70 -31.50 39.28
CA LEU A 15 -9.73 -30.53 39.71
C LEU A 15 -9.03 -29.20 40.08
N LEU A 16 -9.27 -28.17 39.25
CA LEU A 16 -8.93 -26.80 39.61
C LEU A 16 -10.14 -26.13 40.28
N ALA A 17 -10.02 -25.82 41.55
CA ALA A 17 -10.99 -25.02 42.28
C ALA A 17 -10.82 -23.55 41.93
N VAL A 18 -11.83 -22.94 41.31
CA VAL A 18 -11.91 -21.51 41.03
C VAL A 18 -12.73 -20.83 42.12
N ALA A 19 -12.09 -19.98 42.91
CA ALA A 19 -12.76 -19.09 43.86
C ALA A 19 -13.27 -17.82 43.13
N PRO A 20 -14.49 -17.36 43.36
CA PRO A 20 -14.97 -16.11 42.81
C PRO A 20 -14.46 -14.91 43.61
N ALA A 21 -13.63 -14.08 43.05
CA ALA A 21 -13.32 -12.76 43.59
C ALA A 21 -14.42 -11.78 43.16
N LEU A 22 -15.20 -11.29 44.10
CA LEU A 22 -16.12 -10.18 43.92
C LEU A 22 -15.32 -8.89 43.79
N ALA A 23 -15.17 -8.40 42.53
CA ALA A 23 -14.62 -7.08 42.26
C ALA A 23 -15.78 -6.06 42.26
N ALA A 24 -15.72 -5.12 43.18
CA ALA A 24 -16.64 -3.97 43.25
C ALA A 24 -16.46 -3.09 42.01
N CYS A 25 -17.53 -2.88 41.23
CA CYS A 25 -17.58 -1.92 40.15
C CYS A 25 -17.60 -0.51 40.72
N SER A 26 -16.46 0.16 40.72
CA SER A 26 -16.41 1.63 40.76
C SER A 26 -16.71 2.14 39.35
N SER A 27 -17.89 2.71 39.15
CA SER A 27 -18.26 3.40 37.91
C SER A 27 -17.48 4.70 37.83
N SER A 28 -16.29 4.64 37.21
CA SER A 28 -15.62 5.85 36.72
C SER A 28 -16.35 6.33 35.50
N GLY A 29 -17.11 7.43 35.65
CA GLY A 29 -17.76 8.10 34.54
C GLY A 29 -16.69 8.51 33.50
N VAL A 30 -16.72 7.88 32.36
CA VAL A 30 -15.97 8.32 31.19
C VAL A 30 -16.59 9.62 30.74
N ALA A 31 -15.88 10.73 30.96
CA ALA A 31 -16.23 12.00 30.38
C ALA A 31 -16.25 11.86 28.85
N PRO A 32 -17.23 12.43 28.14
CA PRO A 32 -17.25 12.42 26.68
C PRO A 32 -15.96 13.07 26.16
N PRO A 33 -15.42 12.63 25.01
CA PRO A 33 -14.22 13.23 24.45
C PRO A 33 -14.46 14.71 24.24
N ALA A 34 -13.58 15.53 24.80
CA ALA A 34 -13.61 16.97 24.60
C ALA A 34 -13.61 17.26 23.09
N ARG A 35 -14.58 18.02 22.61
CA ARG A 35 -14.58 18.48 21.22
C ARG A 35 -13.29 19.25 20.98
N ALA A 36 -12.52 18.81 19.99
CA ALA A 36 -11.20 19.34 19.63
C ALA A 36 -11.24 20.81 19.10
N ASP A 37 -12.42 21.44 19.08
CA ASP A 37 -12.64 22.76 18.48
C ASP A 37 -12.89 23.89 19.48
N ALA A 38 -12.74 23.64 20.78
CA ALA A 38 -12.88 24.72 21.74
C ALA A 38 -11.55 25.50 21.80
N PRO A 39 -11.55 26.82 21.52
CA PRO A 39 -10.35 27.65 21.66
C PRO A 39 -9.92 27.66 23.13
N VAL A 40 -8.69 27.21 23.39
CA VAL A 40 -8.08 27.36 24.72
C VAL A 40 -7.78 28.83 24.95
N VAL A 41 -8.62 29.49 25.73
CA VAL A 41 -8.35 30.88 26.15
C VAL A 41 -7.38 30.81 27.34
N VAL A 42 -6.14 31.21 27.11
CA VAL A 42 -5.14 31.40 28.18
C VAL A 42 -5.32 32.84 28.69
N PRO A 43 -5.77 33.06 29.94
CA PRO A 43 -5.91 34.41 30.47
C PRO A 43 -4.53 35.09 30.53
N GLY A 44 -4.43 36.27 29.97
CA GLY A 44 -3.24 37.13 30.10
C GLY A 44 -3.09 37.65 31.54
N ALA A 45 -1.87 38.02 31.92
CA ALA A 45 -1.62 38.70 33.20
C ALA A 45 -2.30 40.07 33.24
N PRO A 46 -2.77 40.56 34.42
CA PRO A 46 -3.43 41.85 34.52
C PRO A 46 -2.56 42.99 33.96
N GLY A 47 -3.11 43.69 32.96
CA GLY A 47 -2.42 44.81 32.29
C GLY A 47 -1.69 44.47 30.98
N GLN A 48 -1.73 43.21 30.51
CA GLN A 48 -1.27 42.85 29.18
C GLN A 48 -2.44 42.65 28.24
N SER A 49 -2.32 43.19 27.02
CA SER A 49 -3.29 42.93 25.96
C SER A 49 -3.28 41.43 25.65
N ASP A 50 -4.45 40.82 25.47
CA ASP A 50 -4.56 39.41 25.11
C ASP A 50 -3.71 39.11 23.87
N PRO A 51 -2.93 38.02 23.89
CA PRO A 51 -2.21 37.57 22.70
C PRO A 51 -3.23 37.32 21.57
N PRO A 52 -2.90 37.68 20.32
CA PRO A 52 -3.79 37.38 19.20
C PRO A 52 -4.17 35.90 19.21
N PRO A 53 -5.42 35.56 18.90
CA PRO A 53 -5.86 34.17 18.85
C PRO A 53 -4.92 33.41 17.94
N PRO A 54 -4.59 32.14 18.31
CA PRO A 54 -3.73 31.30 17.46
C PRO A 54 -4.28 31.29 16.04
N SER A 55 -3.43 31.64 15.09
CA SER A 55 -3.81 31.66 13.67
C SER A 55 -4.41 30.31 13.34
N ARG A 56 -5.67 30.28 12.89
CA ARG A 56 -6.28 29.06 12.39
C ARG A 56 -5.32 28.48 11.33
N PRO A 57 -4.98 27.18 11.38
CA PRO A 57 -4.18 26.59 10.32
C PRO A 57 -4.76 27.03 8.97
N ALA A 58 -3.92 27.54 8.08
CA ALA A 58 -4.37 27.92 6.75
C ALA A 58 -5.18 26.76 6.19
N ALA A 59 -6.40 27.04 5.71
CA ALA A 59 -7.24 26.02 5.11
C ALA A 59 -6.38 25.22 4.14
N GLU A 60 -6.31 23.90 4.31
CA GLU A 60 -5.49 23.05 3.44
C GLU A 60 -5.86 23.40 2.00
N ALA A 61 -4.87 23.74 1.20
CA ALA A 61 -5.11 24.03 -0.21
C ALA A 61 -5.73 22.78 -0.83
N GLY A 62 -6.93 22.92 -1.42
CA GLY A 62 -7.62 21.82 -2.07
C GLY A 62 -6.77 21.18 -3.17
N PRO A 63 -7.20 20.02 -3.69
CA PRO A 63 -6.47 19.29 -4.72
C PRO A 63 -6.17 20.18 -5.94
N VAL A 64 -4.97 20.06 -6.47
CA VAL A 64 -4.56 20.70 -7.72
C VAL A 64 -4.49 19.68 -8.85
N ALA A 65 -4.31 20.14 -10.08
CA ALA A 65 -4.24 19.25 -11.23
C ALA A 65 -3.12 18.19 -11.14
N ALA A 66 -2.06 18.45 -10.38
CA ALA A 66 -0.99 17.48 -10.17
C ALA A 66 -1.47 16.28 -9.35
N ASP A 67 -2.19 16.51 -8.25
CA ASP A 67 -2.73 15.43 -7.40
C ASP A 67 -3.67 14.51 -8.20
N VAL A 68 -4.51 15.11 -9.04
CA VAL A 68 -5.43 14.36 -9.90
C VAL A 68 -4.65 13.51 -10.92
N ARG A 69 -3.67 14.11 -11.61
CA ARG A 69 -2.85 13.38 -12.59
C ARG A 69 -2.08 12.24 -11.93
N PHE A 70 -1.56 12.45 -10.72
CA PHE A 70 -0.89 11.39 -9.98
C PHE A 70 -1.81 10.20 -9.74
N ALA A 71 -3.01 10.42 -9.19
CA ALA A 71 -3.97 9.34 -8.93
C ALA A 71 -4.42 8.65 -10.25
N GLU A 72 -4.76 9.43 -11.28
CA GLU A 72 -5.20 8.91 -12.58
C GLU A 72 -4.12 8.08 -13.30
N ALA A 73 -2.84 8.44 -13.15
CA ALA A 73 -1.73 7.71 -13.76
C ALA A 73 -1.28 6.50 -12.91
N MET A 74 -1.28 6.62 -11.57
CA MET A 74 -0.82 5.57 -10.68
C MET A 74 -1.78 4.38 -10.61
N ILE A 75 -3.09 4.60 -10.74
CA ILE A 75 -4.08 3.51 -10.75
C ILE A 75 -3.81 2.48 -11.85
N PRO A 76 -3.75 2.84 -13.15
CA PRO A 76 -3.44 1.88 -14.20
C PRO A 76 -2.03 1.30 -14.07
N HIS A 77 -1.07 2.09 -13.60
CA HIS A 77 0.28 1.61 -13.32
C HIS A 77 0.26 0.47 -12.29
N HIS A 78 -0.37 0.66 -11.15
CA HIS A 78 -0.48 -0.37 -10.11
C HIS A 78 -1.26 -1.61 -10.59
N ARG A 79 -2.30 -1.43 -11.40
CA ARG A 79 -3.04 -2.56 -11.99
C ARG A 79 -2.15 -3.45 -12.83
N GLN A 80 -1.22 -2.89 -13.61
CA GLN A 80 -0.26 -3.70 -14.37
C GLN A 80 0.67 -4.49 -13.44
N ALA A 81 1.10 -3.91 -12.32
CA ALA A 81 1.88 -4.68 -11.33
C ALA A 81 1.07 -5.85 -10.75
N LEU A 82 -0.23 -5.65 -10.47
CA LEU A 82 -1.11 -6.73 -10.02
C LEU A 82 -1.26 -7.83 -11.09
N GLU A 83 -1.35 -7.46 -12.37
CA GLU A 83 -1.37 -8.42 -13.47
C GLU A 83 -0.08 -9.25 -13.50
N MET A 84 1.08 -8.60 -13.52
CA MET A 84 2.37 -9.29 -13.49
C MET A 84 2.52 -10.18 -12.26
N ALA A 85 2.15 -9.69 -11.08
CA ALA A 85 2.21 -10.46 -9.83
C ALA A 85 1.28 -11.68 -9.86
N GLY A 86 0.08 -11.55 -10.42
CA GLY A 86 -0.86 -12.65 -10.60
C GLY A 86 -0.33 -13.79 -11.48
N LEU A 87 0.60 -13.50 -12.38
CA LEU A 87 1.22 -14.52 -13.22
C LEU A 87 2.20 -15.42 -12.46
N ALA A 88 2.69 -15.04 -11.27
CA ALA A 88 3.64 -15.84 -10.51
C ALA A 88 3.07 -17.22 -10.13
N ALA A 89 1.77 -17.29 -9.81
CA ALA A 89 1.11 -18.55 -9.51
C ALA A 89 1.20 -19.51 -10.69
N GLY A 90 1.78 -20.71 -10.45
CA GLY A 90 1.94 -21.75 -11.45
C GLY A 90 3.00 -21.48 -12.54
N ARG A 91 3.81 -20.40 -12.41
CA ARG A 91 4.93 -20.09 -13.32
C ARG A 91 6.29 -20.11 -12.66
N THR A 92 6.34 -19.88 -11.36
CA THR A 92 7.58 -20.00 -10.57
C THR A 92 7.43 -21.06 -9.48
N GLU A 93 8.51 -21.77 -9.20
CA GLU A 93 8.67 -22.63 -8.02
C GLU A 93 9.53 -21.94 -6.94
N ASN A 94 10.07 -20.76 -7.24
CA ASN A 94 10.89 -20.01 -6.33
C ASN A 94 10.03 -19.31 -5.26
N PRO A 95 10.07 -19.75 -3.99
CA PRO A 95 9.24 -19.18 -2.94
C PRO A 95 9.53 -17.70 -2.66
N LEU A 96 10.73 -17.23 -2.98
CA LEU A 96 11.09 -15.82 -2.79
C LEU A 96 10.45 -14.92 -3.86
N VAL A 97 10.34 -15.41 -5.10
CA VAL A 97 9.62 -14.70 -6.18
C VAL A 97 8.13 -14.69 -5.89
N THR A 98 7.56 -15.81 -5.47
CA THR A 98 6.15 -15.88 -5.00
C THR A 98 5.89 -14.89 -3.87
N ALA A 99 6.79 -14.80 -2.89
CA ALA A 99 6.64 -13.87 -1.79
C ALA A 99 6.77 -12.39 -2.23
N VAL A 100 7.57 -12.07 -3.25
CA VAL A 100 7.58 -10.72 -3.86
C VAL A 100 6.23 -10.43 -4.51
N ALA A 101 5.73 -11.32 -5.36
CA ALA A 101 4.45 -11.16 -6.05
C ALA A 101 3.28 -10.95 -5.07
N SER A 102 3.24 -11.72 -3.98
CA SER A 102 2.23 -11.56 -2.93
C SER A 102 2.31 -10.18 -2.28
N ARG A 103 3.50 -9.74 -1.85
CA ARG A 103 3.67 -8.42 -1.23
C ARG A 103 3.27 -7.26 -2.15
N VAL A 104 3.65 -7.33 -3.43
CA VAL A 104 3.23 -6.34 -4.42
C VAL A 104 1.70 -6.28 -4.50
N ALA A 105 1.05 -7.44 -4.56
CA ALA A 105 -0.41 -7.49 -4.63
C ALA A 105 -1.07 -6.97 -3.35
N ASP A 106 -0.55 -7.31 -2.18
CA ASP A 106 -1.11 -6.92 -0.89
C ASP A 106 -0.92 -5.42 -0.61
N GLY A 107 0.19 -4.83 -1.07
CA GLY A 107 0.45 -3.39 -0.96
C GLY A 107 -0.36 -2.56 -1.95
N GLN A 108 -0.37 -2.94 -3.22
CA GLN A 108 -0.90 -2.07 -4.26
C GLN A 108 -2.44 -2.12 -4.41
N ARG A 109 -3.12 -3.19 -3.98
CA ARG A 109 -4.60 -3.23 -3.98
C ARG A 109 -5.24 -2.14 -3.12
N PRO A 110 -4.84 -1.95 -1.84
CA PRO A 110 -5.41 -0.87 -1.03
C PRO A 110 -5.04 0.53 -1.54
N GLU A 111 -3.87 0.71 -2.14
CA GLU A 111 -3.47 1.98 -2.75
C GLU A 111 -4.36 2.35 -3.94
N ILE A 112 -4.65 1.40 -4.83
CA ILE A 112 -5.63 1.59 -5.92
C ILE A 112 -6.99 2.00 -5.34
N ALA A 113 -7.50 1.26 -4.37
CA ALA A 113 -8.81 1.53 -3.77
C ALA A 113 -8.88 2.93 -3.12
N ALA A 114 -7.81 3.35 -2.46
CA ALA A 114 -7.71 4.67 -1.84
C ALA A 114 -7.73 5.80 -2.89
N MET A 115 -6.91 5.67 -3.95
CA MET A 115 -6.88 6.66 -5.05
C MET A 115 -8.22 6.73 -5.80
N GLU A 116 -8.84 5.58 -6.08
CA GLU A 116 -10.17 5.54 -6.70
C GLU A 116 -11.23 6.20 -5.83
N SER A 117 -11.21 5.95 -4.51
CA SER A 117 -12.14 6.56 -3.57
C SER A 117 -11.96 8.08 -3.52
N TRP A 118 -10.70 8.54 -3.51
CA TRP A 118 -10.37 9.95 -3.53
C TRP A 118 -10.84 10.65 -4.82
N LEU A 119 -10.62 10.05 -5.99
CA LEU A 119 -11.14 10.59 -7.26
C LEU A 119 -12.67 10.68 -7.28
N ARG A 120 -13.36 9.64 -6.78
CA ARG A 120 -14.84 9.66 -6.69
C ARG A 120 -15.33 10.78 -5.74
N ALA A 121 -14.64 11.02 -4.63
CA ALA A 121 -14.98 12.12 -3.72
C ALA A 121 -14.86 13.51 -4.38
N LEU A 122 -14.02 13.63 -5.42
CA LEU A 122 -13.93 14.83 -6.27
C LEU A 122 -14.93 14.86 -7.44
N GLY A 123 -15.87 13.90 -7.50
CA GLY A 123 -16.81 13.78 -8.62
C GLY A 123 -16.16 13.28 -9.93
N ARG A 124 -14.97 12.67 -9.87
CA ARG A 124 -14.24 12.15 -11.04
C ARG A 124 -14.44 10.65 -11.18
N THR A 125 -14.51 10.19 -12.40
CA THR A 125 -14.52 8.75 -12.71
C THR A 125 -13.08 8.24 -12.68
N PRO A 126 -12.74 7.25 -11.83
CA PRO A 126 -11.44 6.62 -11.90
C PRO A 126 -11.18 5.98 -13.27
N PRO A 127 -9.91 5.91 -13.71
CA PRO A 127 -9.57 5.23 -14.95
C PRO A 127 -10.15 3.81 -14.99
N PRO A 128 -10.68 3.35 -16.14
CA PRO A 128 -11.18 1.99 -16.27
C PRO A 128 -10.05 0.97 -16.04
N GLY A 129 -10.42 -0.25 -15.71
CA GLY A 129 -9.49 -1.38 -15.76
C GLY A 129 -8.95 -1.52 -17.18
N HIS A 130 -7.70 -1.99 -17.33
CA HIS A 130 -7.07 -2.07 -18.66
C HIS A 130 -7.96 -2.77 -19.68
N ASP A 131 -8.49 -2.01 -20.64
CA ASP A 131 -8.61 -2.45 -22.01
C ASP A 131 -7.26 -2.14 -22.67
N HIS A 132 -6.64 -3.11 -23.29
CA HIS A 132 -5.31 -3.04 -23.92
C HIS A 132 -5.31 -2.16 -25.21
N GLY A 133 -5.95 -1.02 -25.16
CA GLY A 133 -6.11 -0.11 -26.27
C GLY A 133 -5.97 1.33 -25.84
N THR A 134 -4.87 1.97 -26.24
CA THR A 134 -4.72 3.42 -26.41
C THR A 134 -4.98 4.31 -25.19
N SER A 135 -4.00 4.49 -24.34
CA SER A 135 -3.83 5.76 -23.65
C SER A 135 -2.41 6.29 -23.84
N ASP A 136 -2.15 6.75 -25.03
CA ASP A 136 -1.12 7.70 -25.37
C ASP A 136 -1.60 9.09 -24.94
N GLN A 137 -1.43 9.46 -23.68
CA GLN A 137 -1.47 10.84 -23.21
C GLN A 137 -0.69 10.97 -21.87
N GLY A 138 0.58 10.70 -21.94
CA GLY A 138 1.55 11.06 -20.90
C GLY A 138 2.71 11.76 -21.57
N THR A 139 2.71 13.08 -21.52
CA THR A 139 3.76 13.96 -22.05
C THR A 139 5.13 13.54 -21.53
N GLY A 140 6.00 13.08 -22.44
CA GLY A 140 7.44 13.23 -22.28
C GLY A 140 8.24 12.00 -21.87
N ASP A 141 8.09 10.85 -22.52
CA ASP A 141 9.21 10.00 -22.91
C ASP A 141 8.77 9.11 -24.08
N GLN A 142 9.27 9.37 -25.27
CA GLN A 142 8.95 8.63 -26.49
C GLN A 142 9.75 7.32 -26.53
N GLY A 143 9.20 6.30 -25.91
CA GLY A 143 9.78 4.96 -25.93
C GLY A 143 8.98 4.00 -25.06
N THR A 144 7.99 3.33 -25.66
CA THR A 144 7.40 2.06 -25.14
C THR A 144 7.33 1.93 -23.62
N GLY A 145 6.29 2.48 -23.00
CA GLY A 145 6.00 2.26 -21.59
C GLY A 145 6.43 3.41 -20.69
N GLY A 146 5.73 4.57 -20.74
CA GLY A 146 5.96 5.68 -19.81
C GLY A 146 5.99 5.21 -18.36
N TYR A 147 6.89 5.75 -17.57
CA TYR A 147 7.13 5.36 -16.17
C TYR A 147 7.44 3.87 -15.95
N GLY A 148 8.13 3.22 -16.90
CA GLY A 148 8.61 1.85 -16.71
C GLY A 148 7.56 0.76 -16.85
N MET A 149 6.38 1.09 -17.36
CA MET A 149 5.35 0.10 -17.71
C MET A 149 5.91 -0.98 -18.62
N ALA A 150 5.46 -2.21 -18.45
CA ALA A 150 5.76 -3.29 -19.37
C ALA A 150 4.94 -3.13 -20.66
N SER A 151 5.58 -3.32 -21.81
CA SER A 151 4.88 -3.36 -23.09
C SER A 151 4.04 -4.63 -23.21
N GLU A 152 3.07 -4.64 -24.13
CA GLU A 152 2.24 -5.84 -24.39
C GLU A 152 3.09 -7.02 -24.85
N GLU A 153 4.17 -6.77 -25.60
CA GLU A 153 5.11 -7.79 -26.01
C GLU A 153 5.86 -8.39 -24.80
N GLU A 154 6.28 -7.54 -23.85
CA GLU A 154 6.93 -7.99 -22.61
C GLU A 154 5.97 -8.76 -21.71
N LEU A 155 4.71 -8.33 -21.60
CA LEU A 155 3.67 -9.05 -20.87
C LEU A 155 3.39 -10.41 -21.52
N THR A 156 3.33 -10.48 -22.84
CA THR A 156 3.15 -11.73 -23.57
C THR A 156 4.32 -12.70 -23.32
N ARG A 157 5.56 -12.20 -23.34
CA ARG A 157 6.71 -13.02 -22.95
C ARG A 157 6.63 -13.51 -21.50
N LEU A 158 6.19 -12.63 -20.58
CA LEU A 158 6.02 -12.99 -19.18
C LEU A 158 4.92 -14.05 -18.98
N ARG A 159 3.79 -13.93 -19.69
CA ARG A 159 2.69 -14.92 -19.64
C ARG A 159 3.11 -16.31 -20.12
N THR A 160 4.08 -16.39 -21.01
CA THR A 160 4.56 -17.69 -21.58
C THR A 160 5.74 -18.27 -20.82
N ALA A 161 6.55 -17.45 -20.17
CA ALA A 161 7.72 -17.88 -19.39
C ALA A 161 7.35 -18.78 -18.21
N ARG A 162 8.30 -19.66 -17.80
CA ARG A 162 8.17 -20.58 -16.66
C ARG A 162 9.51 -20.71 -15.94
N GLY A 163 9.46 -21.12 -14.67
CA GLY A 163 10.64 -21.39 -13.86
C GLY A 163 11.59 -20.19 -13.82
N ARG A 164 12.88 -20.47 -13.97
CA ARG A 164 13.92 -19.42 -13.91
C ARG A 164 13.74 -18.32 -14.94
N ALA A 165 13.31 -18.64 -16.17
CA ALA A 165 13.07 -17.64 -17.20
C ALA A 165 11.94 -16.66 -16.81
N PHE A 166 10.90 -17.17 -16.14
CA PHE A 166 9.85 -16.32 -15.56
C PHE A 166 10.44 -15.44 -14.45
N ASP A 167 11.20 -16.00 -13.52
CA ASP A 167 11.74 -15.28 -12.36
C ASP A 167 12.62 -14.09 -12.79
N GLU A 168 13.54 -14.32 -13.73
CA GLU A 168 14.45 -13.30 -14.24
C GLU A 168 13.69 -12.19 -14.96
N LEU A 169 12.72 -12.52 -15.81
CA LEU A 169 11.92 -11.54 -16.53
C LEU A 169 10.99 -10.77 -15.60
N PHE A 170 10.29 -11.47 -14.70
CA PHE A 170 9.41 -10.86 -13.69
C PHE A 170 10.15 -9.83 -12.83
N LEU A 171 11.29 -10.21 -12.26
CA LEU A 171 12.08 -9.31 -11.43
C LEU A 171 12.58 -8.11 -12.23
N THR A 172 13.01 -8.30 -13.46
CA THR A 172 13.48 -7.21 -14.33
C THR A 172 12.37 -6.21 -14.65
N LEU A 173 11.21 -6.71 -15.06
CA LEU A 173 10.06 -5.86 -15.39
C LEU A 173 9.52 -5.15 -14.14
N MET A 174 9.40 -5.86 -13.03
CA MET A 174 8.85 -5.30 -11.79
C MET A 174 9.78 -4.24 -11.18
N ILE A 175 11.10 -4.41 -11.24
CA ILE A 175 12.06 -3.37 -10.80
C ILE A 175 11.87 -2.10 -11.63
N ARG A 176 11.88 -2.20 -12.97
CA ARG A 176 11.70 -1.05 -13.87
C ARG A 176 10.36 -0.35 -13.62
N HIS A 177 9.32 -1.12 -13.42
CA HIS A 177 7.97 -0.65 -13.11
C HIS A 177 7.96 0.13 -11.78
N HIS A 178 8.52 -0.41 -10.71
CA HIS A 178 8.64 0.25 -9.42
C HIS A 178 9.47 1.54 -9.47
N GLU A 179 10.56 1.56 -10.24
CA GLU A 179 11.33 2.78 -10.48
C GLU A 179 10.50 3.86 -11.15
N GLY A 180 9.57 3.47 -12.01
CA GLY A 180 8.58 4.35 -12.64
C GLY A 180 7.63 4.97 -11.62
N ALA A 181 7.05 4.16 -10.74
CA ALA A 181 6.17 4.64 -9.68
C ALA A 181 6.87 5.62 -8.73
N VAL A 182 8.13 5.34 -8.37
CA VAL A 182 8.95 6.26 -7.55
C VAL A 182 9.13 7.61 -8.25
N ARG A 183 9.33 7.64 -9.58
CA ARG A 183 9.41 8.90 -10.33
C ARG A 183 8.08 9.66 -10.31
N MET A 184 6.94 9.01 -10.57
CA MET A 184 5.60 9.64 -10.49
C MET A 184 5.32 10.20 -9.10
N ALA A 185 5.60 9.42 -8.06
CA ALA A 185 5.42 9.84 -6.67
C ALA A 185 6.33 11.03 -6.30
N ALA A 186 7.58 11.06 -6.79
CA ALA A 186 8.47 12.20 -6.60
C ALA A 186 7.95 13.48 -7.30
N GLU A 187 7.28 13.35 -8.44
CA GLU A 187 6.63 14.48 -9.12
C GLU A 187 5.46 15.00 -8.31
N GLU A 188 4.63 14.10 -7.78
CA GLU A 188 3.54 14.47 -6.87
C GLU A 188 4.05 15.23 -5.64
N LEU A 189 5.11 14.76 -5.00
CA LEU A 189 5.70 15.41 -3.84
C LEU A 189 6.23 16.83 -4.15
N ARG A 190 6.63 17.11 -5.39
CA ARG A 190 7.07 18.44 -5.82
C ARG A 190 5.92 19.38 -6.19
N GLN A 191 4.84 18.87 -6.79
CA GLN A 191 3.81 19.66 -7.45
C GLN A 191 2.44 19.58 -6.80
N GLY A 192 2.13 18.46 -6.13
CA GLY A 192 0.86 18.19 -5.46
C GLY A 192 0.70 19.01 -4.18
N ARG A 193 -0.54 19.25 -3.80
CA ARG A 193 -0.92 20.01 -2.60
C ARG A 193 -1.90 19.27 -1.71
N ASP A 194 -2.60 18.28 -2.25
CA ASP A 194 -3.53 17.47 -1.46
C ASP A 194 -2.77 16.62 -0.47
N ARG A 195 -3.18 16.68 0.79
CA ARG A 195 -2.50 15.94 1.87
C ARG A 195 -2.56 14.45 1.68
N THR A 196 -3.70 13.92 1.24
CA THR A 196 -3.90 12.48 1.06
C THR A 196 -3.02 11.94 -0.06
N MET A 197 -2.98 12.63 -1.21
CA MET A 197 -2.15 12.22 -2.34
C MET A 197 -0.65 12.36 -2.04
N ARG A 198 -0.25 13.41 -1.34
CA ARG A 198 1.15 13.56 -0.90
C ARG A 198 1.58 12.49 0.10
N THR A 199 0.70 12.11 1.04
CA THR A 199 0.99 10.98 1.96
C THR A 199 1.10 9.68 1.17
N MET A 200 0.17 9.41 0.26
CA MET A 200 0.23 8.26 -0.65
C MET A 200 1.55 8.22 -1.44
N ALA A 201 1.98 9.36 -1.99
CA ALA A 201 3.23 9.45 -2.73
C ALA A 201 4.46 9.17 -1.84
N GLN A 202 4.48 9.60 -0.59
CA GLN A 202 5.54 9.26 0.37
C GLN A 202 5.60 7.76 0.65
N ASP A 203 4.43 7.14 0.84
CA ASP A 203 4.32 5.69 1.10
C ASP A 203 4.77 4.88 -0.12
N VAL A 204 4.38 5.29 -1.34
CA VAL A 204 4.84 4.70 -2.60
C VAL A 204 6.36 4.79 -2.73
N VAL A 205 6.97 5.96 -2.50
CA VAL A 205 8.44 6.11 -2.57
C VAL A 205 9.12 5.16 -1.59
N SER A 206 8.69 5.17 -0.33
CA SER A 206 9.33 4.39 0.73
C SER A 206 9.17 2.89 0.51
N GLY A 207 7.95 2.43 0.24
CA GLY A 207 7.61 1.03 0.05
C GLY A 207 8.29 0.44 -1.17
N GLN A 208 8.19 1.13 -2.31
CA GLN A 208 8.72 0.59 -3.56
C GLN A 208 10.24 0.62 -3.63
N GLN A 209 10.92 1.57 -2.98
CA GLN A 209 12.38 1.51 -2.85
C GLN A 209 12.86 0.27 -2.07
N ILE A 210 12.15 -0.12 -1.01
CA ILE A 210 12.43 -1.34 -0.26
C ILE A 210 12.22 -2.58 -1.15
N GLU A 211 11.15 -2.62 -1.92
CA GLU A 211 10.86 -3.73 -2.83
C GLU A 211 11.87 -3.83 -3.96
N ILE A 212 12.29 -2.71 -4.57
CA ILE A 212 13.37 -2.66 -5.55
C ILE A 212 14.66 -3.27 -4.97
N ALA A 213 15.04 -2.86 -3.75
CA ALA A 213 16.25 -3.38 -3.11
C ALA A 213 16.18 -4.91 -2.89
N ARG A 214 15.01 -5.43 -2.48
CA ARG A 214 14.76 -6.87 -2.33
C ARG A 214 14.85 -7.61 -3.65
N MET A 215 14.18 -7.13 -4.69
CA MET A 215 14.19 -7.74 -6.02
C MET A 215 15.58 -7.76 -6.63
N ARG A 216 16.33 -6.68 -6.53
CA ARG A 216 17.76 -6.63 -6.94
C ARG A 216 18.61 -7.62 -6.13
N GLY A 217 18.29 -7.79 -4.84
CA GLY A 217 18.92 -8.81 -4.01
C GLY A 217 18.69 -10.23 -4.52
N LEU A 218 17.49 -10.54 -5.02
CA LEU A 218 17.16 -11.84 -5.61
C LEU A 218 17.87 -12.07 -6.95
N GLN A 219 17.93 -11.05 -7.82
CA GLN A 219 18.63 -11.15 -9.10
C GLN A 219 20.12 -11.49 -8.97
N ARG A 220 20.77 -11.09 -7.86
CA ARG A 220 22.18 -11.37 -7.62
C ARG A 220 22.47 -12.75 -7.04
N ARG A 221 21.46 -13.52 -6.64
CA ARG A 221 21.66 -14.86 -6.11
C ARG A 221 21.89 -15.84 -7.24
N PRO A 222 22.98 -16.63 -7.22
CA PRO A 222 23.11 -17.75 -8.13
C PRO A 222 21.95 -18.71 -7.86
N GLY A 223 21.32 -19.17 -8.93
CA GLY A 223 20.22 -20.16 -8.87
C GLY A 223 20.73 -21.54 -8.52
#